data_c0185ade76b632ce2b449b109ff0b0f5
#
_entry.id   c0185ade76b632ce2b449b109ff0b0f5
#
_cell.length_a   1.000
_cell.length_b   1.000
_cell.length_c   1.000
_cell.angle_alpha   90.00
_cell.angle_beta   90.00
_cell.angle_gamma   90.00
#
_symmetry.space_group_name_H-M   'P 1'
#
loop_
_entity.id
_entity.type
_entity.pdbx_description
1 polymer ?
#
loop_
_entity_poly.entity_id
_entity_poly.type
_entity_poly.pdbx_seq_one_letter_code
_entity_poly.pdbx_strand_id
1 'polypeptide(L)'
;MYRWLAEKLGNVSVNRKLSIGFGLVLVLTLLITFTGWTGLSGVISRGDKLGYISSLNGLTKDLRLARLDFEMRRGEQGTSAVNDLITQLDSGLKTAADLIEQPDDKLVVEQQQDALGQYKKAFGAMVQAGLKREGARSKLGDTADNAVAKINEVEKSLLQGDSVTLFNSVVDLSKLIQQARFQVRGYTYSGKVEAEQPALDAIDNALKKITDLNDPLPEQYRANLQEASVSLQAYRAAVSQYRDSQVASAAAMKIMGEQGDILLDRSNKLTTSQTVVRDTDAAHAKNLLLLATALALAFGVL
;
A
#
# COMPACT_ATOMS: atom_id res chain seq x y z
N MET A 1 -56.92 28.32 -32.34
CA MET A 1 -55.60 28.93 -32.52
C MET A 1 -55.27 29.17 -34.00
N TYR A 2 -55.55 28.28 -34.93
CA TYR A 2 -55.34 28.38 -36.37
C TYR A 2 -56.04 29.58 -37.05
N ARG A 3 -57.31 29.91 -36.68
CA ARG A 3 -58.07 31.02 -37.26
C ARG A 3 -57.47 32.40 -36.95
N TRP A 4 -56.96 32.61 -35.75
CA TRP A 4 -56.33 33.87 -35.34
C TRP A 4 -55.00 34.11 -36.06
N LEU A 5 -54.18 33.03 -36.25
CA LEU A 5 -52.95 33.11 -37.03
C LEU A 5 -53.22 33.35 -38.52
N ALA A 6 -54.24 32.72 -39.09
CA ALA A 6 -54.64 32.90 -40.48
C ALA A 6 -55.15 34.36 -40.78
N GLU A 7 -55.85 34.98 -39.83
CA GLU A 7 -56.29 36.37 -39.96
C GLU A 7 -55.15 37.40 -39.87
N LYS A 8 -54.20 37.18 -38.94
CA LYS A 8 -53.05 38.10 -38.84
C LYS A 8 -52.04 37.94 -39.97
N LEU A 9 -51.83 36.74 -40.47
CA LEU A 9 -50.96 36.44 -41.60
C LEU A 9 -51.60 36.77 -42.97
N GLY A 10 -52.95 36.89 -43.03
CA GLY A 10 -53.69 37.23 -44.26
C GLY A 10 -53.22 38.53 -44.92
N ASN A 11 -52.91 39.55 -44.17
CA ASN A 11 -52.54 40.90 -44.62
C ASN A 11 -51.00 41.11 -44.82
N VAL A 12 -50.21 40.11 -44.71
CA VAL A 12 -48.72 40.19 -44.88
C VAL A 12 -48.36 39.76 -46.30
N SER A 13 -47.50 40.55 -46.93
CA SER A 13 -47.01 40.25 -48.31
C SER A 13 -46.32 38.89 -48.36
N VAL A 14 -46.43 38.19 -49.49
CA VAL A 14 -45.86 36.86 -49.70
C VAL A 14 -44.37 36.82 -49.36
N ASN A 15 -43.62 37.85 -49.71
CA ASN A 15 -42.19 37.97 -49.46
C ASN A 15 -41.89 38.04 -47.96
N ARG A 16 -42.71 38.73 -47.16
CA ARG A 16 -42.56 38.76 -45.68
C ARG A 16 -42.95 37.42 -45.02
N LYS A 17 -43.96 36.71 -45.52
CA LYS A 17 -44.36 35.39 -45.08
C LYS A 17 -43.21 34.39 -45.28
N LEU A 18 -42.60 34.44 -46.45
CA LEU A 18 -41.43 33.58 -46.79
C LEU A 18 -40.22 33.89 -45.91
N SER A 19 -39.92 35.16 -45.67
CA SER A 19 -38.82 35.59 -44.80
C SER A 19 -39.04 35.17 -43.32
N ILE A 20 -40.29 35.28 -42.83
CA ILE A 20 -40.61 34.82 -41.44
C ILE A 20 -40.49 33.32 -41.34
N GLY A 21 -41.05 32.58 -42.31
CA GLY A 21 -40.94 31.11 -42.32
C GLY A 21 -39.50 30.63 -42.40
N PHE A 22 -38.71 31.17 -43.32
CA PHE A 22 -37.28 30.84 -43.46
C PHE A 22 -36.48 31.24 -42.22
N GLY A 23 -36.74 32.43 -41.66
CA GLY A 23 -36.12 32.91 -40.43
C GLY A 23 -36.42 32.02 -39.24
N LEU A 24 -37.66 31.55 -39.09
CA LEU A 24 -38.07 30.64 -38.02
C LEU A 24 -37.37 29.28 -38.14
N VAL A 25 -37.32 28.71 -39.36
CA VAL A 25 -36.60 27.45 -39.62
C VAL A 25 -35.12 27.58 -39.28
N LEU A 26 -34.51 28.69 -39.66
CA LEU A 26 -33.10 28.98 -39.38
C LEU A 26 -32.80 29.08 -37.88
N VAL A 27 -33.66 29.81 -37.12
CA VAL A 27 -33.56 29.89 -35.66
C VAL A 27 -33.75 28.55 -35.00
N LEU A 28 -34.71 27.72 -35.43
CA LEU A 28 -34.92 26.38 -34.89
C LEU A 28 -33.73 25.47 -35.20
N THR A 29 -33.19 25.52 -36.40
CA THR A 29 -32.00 24.76 -36.77
C THR A 29 -30.78 25.14 -35.89
N LEU A 30 -30.58 26.44 -35.65
CA LEU A 30 -29.52 26.94 -34.78
C LEU A 30 -29.73 26.43 -33.32
N LEU A 31 -30.95 26.48 -32.81
CA LEU A 31 -31.28 25.99 -31.48
C LEU A 31 -31.02 24.49 -31.33
N ILE A 32 -31.42 23.66 -32.31
CA ILE A 32 -31.15 22.22 -32.31
C ILE A 32 -29.64 21.93 -32.34
N THR A 33 -28.93 22.64 -33.24
CA THR A 33 -27.48 22.50 -33.37
C THR A 33 -26.77 22.88 -32.08
N PHE A 34 -27.13 24.01 -31.49
CA PHE A 34 -26.54 24.47 -30.22
C PHE A 34 -26.84 23.49 -29.06
N THR A 35 -28.09 23.06 -28.92
CA THR A 35 -28.49 22.11 -27.90
C THR A 35 -27.80 20.73 -28.09
N GLY A 36 -27.72 20.28 -29.35
CA GLY A 36 -27.00 19.04 -29.69
C GLY A 36 -25.52 19.13 -29.38
N TRP A 37 -24.87 20.25 -29.74
CA TRP A 37 -23.45 20.46 -29.48
C TRP A 37 -23.14 20.52 -27.98
N THR A 38 -23.88 21.32 -27.22
CA THR A 38 -23.66 21.46 -25.76
C THR A 38 -23.92 20.15 -25.03
N GLY A 39 -25.00 19.42 -25.38
CA GLY A 39 -25.31 18.12 -24.81
C GLY A 39 -24.25 17.07 -25.11
N LEU A 40 -23.79 17.00 -26.37
CA LEU A 40 -22.75 16.05 -26.77
C LEU A 40 -21.39 16.35 -26.09
N SER A 41 -20.98 17.61 -26.07
CA SER A 41 -19.75 18.04 -25.42
C SER A 41 -19.76 17.75 -23.91
N GLY A 42 -20.91 17.92 -23.24
CA GLY A 42 -21.07 17.57 -21.85
C GLY A 42 -20.89 16.06 -21.59
N VAL A 43 -21.51 15.22 -22.41
CA VAL A 43 -21.41 13.76 -22.30
C VAL A 43 -19.96 13.28 -22.55
N ILE A 44 -19.27 13.83 -23.54
CA ILE A 44 -17.86 13.50 -23.83
C ILE A 44 -16.99 13.89 -22.64
N SER A 45 -17.09 15.11 -22.12
CA SER A 45 -16.31 15.55 -20.97
C SER A 45 -16.54 14.68 -19.72
N ARG A 46 -17.78 14.24 -19.47
CA ARG A 46 -18.09 13.31 -18.38
C ARG A 46 -17.52 11.91 -18.63
N GLY A 47 -17.50 11.47 -19.89
CA GLY A 47 -16.87 10.21 -20.30
C GLY A 47 -15.37 10.21 -20.01
N ASP A 48 -14.67 11.30 -20.33
CA ASP A 48 -13.25 11.46 -20.06
C ASP A 48 -12.94 11.46 -18.54
N LYS A 49 -13.73 12.20 -17.75
CA LYS A 49 -13.63 12.20 -16.27
C LYS A 49 -13.83 10.79 -15.71
N LEU A 50 -14.83 10.06 -16.17
CA LEU A 50 -15.08 8.69 -15.74
C LEU A 50 -13.94 7.74 -16.16
N GLY A 51 -13.41 7.88 -17.36
CA GLY A 51 -12.25 7.13 -17.85
C GLY A 51 -11.04 7.34 -16.95
N TYR A 52 -10.77 8.58 -16.55
CA TYR A 52 -9.71 8.91 -15.62
C TYR A 52 -9.92 8.26 -14.24
N ILE A 53 -11.11 8.38 -13.66
CA ILE A 53 -11.44 7.77 -12.36
C ILE A 53 -11.33 6.24 -12.43
N SER A 54 -11.77 5.64 -13.53
CA SER A 54 -11.63 4.20 -13.76
C SER A 54 -10.16 3.76 -13.82
N SER A 55 -9.28 4.59 -14.39
CA SER A 55 -7.83 4.31 -14.39
C SER A 55 -7.24 4.33 -12.97
N LEU A 56 -7.68 5.22 -12.08
CA LEU A 56 -7.28 5.21 -10.67
C LEU A 56 -7.73 3.94 -9.94
N ASN A 57 -8.92 3.43 -10.28
CA ASN A 57 -9.38 2.14 -9.77
C ASN A 57 -8.47 0.99 -10.24
N GLY A 58 -8.00 1.03 -11.49
CA GLY A 58 -6.98 0.12 -12.01
C GLY A 58 -5.69 0.19 -11.18
N LEU A 59 -5.12 1.39 -11.00
CA LEU A 59 -3.91 1.60 -10.20
C LEU A 59 -4.06 1.11 -8.75
N THR A 60 -5.25 1.25 -8.15
CA THR A 60 -5.52 0.73 -6.79
C THR A 60 -5.44 -0.79 -6.73
N LYS A 61 -5.94 -1.47 -7.76
CA LYS A 61 -5.83 -2.94 -7.90
C LYS A 61 -4.40 -3.37 -8.14
N ASP A 62 -3.67 -2.63 -8.97
CA ASP A 62 -2.26 -2.89 -9.26
C ASP A 62 -1.39 -2.71 -8.01
N LEU A 63 -1.67 -1.69 -7.17
CA LEU A 63 -1.03 -1.51 -5.87
C LEU A 63 -1.24 -2.71 -4.94
N ARG A 64 -2.46 -3.26 -4.92
CA ARG A 64 -2.75 -4.47 -4.14
C ARG A 64 -1.95 -5.68 -4.63
N LEU A 65 -1.85 -5.87 -5.95
CA LEU A 65 -1.08 -6.96 -6.55
C LEU A 65 0.43 -6.79 -6.30
N ALA A 66 0.96 -5.58 -6.49
CA ALA A 66 2.36 -5.28 -6.22
C ALA A 66 2.74 -5.49 -4.75
N ARG A 67 1.83 -5.16 -3.81
CA ARG A 67 2.01 -5.48 -2.39
C ARG A 67 2.13 -6.98 -2.16
N LEU A 68 1.23 -7.78 -2.72
CA LEU A 68 1.25 -9.24 -2.58
C LEU A 68 2.54 -9.84 -3.15
N ASP A 69 2.99 -9.36 -4.31
CA ASP A 69 4.26 -9.79 -4.90
C ASP A 69 5.45 -9.42 -4.00
N PHE A 70 5.46 -8.19 -3.45
CA PHE A 70 6.48 -7.76 -2.49
C PHE A 70 6.49 -8.63 -1.22
N GLU A 71 5.32 -9.01 -0.69
CA GLU A 71 5.23 -9.90 0.49
C GLU A 71 5.83 -11.28 0.22
N MET A 72 5.67 -11.80 -0.99
CA MET A 72 6.21 -13.11 -1.40
C MET A 72 7.70 -13.08 -1.69
N ARG A 73 8.18 -12.09 -2.43
CA ARG A 73 9.54 -12.08 -2.99
C ARG A 73 10.52 -11.18 -2.25
N ARG A 74 10.04 -10.21 -1.54
CA ARG A 74 10.81 -9.18 -0.80
C ARG A 74 12.12 -8.80 -1.50
N GLY A 75 12.22 -7.59 -1.98
CA GLY A 75 13.42 -7.11 -2.64
C GLY A 75 13.30 -5.66 -3.09
N GLU A 76 14.39 -5.12 -3.59
CA GLU A 76 14.47 -3.73 -4.02
C GLU A 76 13.50 -3.43 -5.18
N GLN A 77 13.38 -4.35 -6.13
CA GLN A 77 12.44 -4.22 -7.26
C GLN A 77 10.98 -4.15 -6.80
N GLY A 78 10.57 -5.00 -5.85
CA GLY A 78 9.22 -4.98 -5.30
C GLY A 78 8.95 -3.70 -4.50
N THR A 79 9.96 -3.19 -3.78
CA THR A 79 9.87 -1.91 -3.06
C THR A 79 9.66 -0.74 -4.02
N SER A 80 10.42 -0.69 -5.13
CA SER A 80 10.25 0.34 -6.17
C SER A 80 8.87 0.29 -6.80
N ALA A 81 8.42 -0.90 -7.22
CA ALA A 81 7.11 -1.07 -7.87
C ALA A 81 5.95 -0.56 -6.99
N VAL A 82 5.96 -0.87 -5.69
CA VAL A 82 4.93 -0.37 -4.76
C VAL A 82 5.03 1.16 -4.60
N ASN A 83 6.24 1.73 -4.45
CA ASN A 83 6.43 3.16 -4.31
C ASN A 83 6.00 3.94 -5.56
N ASP A 84 6.26 3.40 -6.75
CA ASP A 84 5.87 4.00 -8.02
C ASP A 84 4.34 4.07 -8.15
N LEU A 85 3.64 3.00 -7.78
CA LEU A 85 2.18 2.96 -7.77
C LEU A 85 1.58 3.90 -6.71
N ILE A 86 2.17 3.98 -5.51
CA ILE A 86 1.77 4.97 -4.49
C ILE A 86 1.90 6.39 -5.04
N THR A 87 3.00 6.69 -5.73
CA THR A 87 3.26 8.02 -6.30
C THR A 87 2.28 8.35 -7.43
N GLN A 88 1.99 7.37 -8.30
CA GLN A 88 1.00 7.55 -9.37
C GLN A 88 -0.40 7.76 -8.80
N LEU A 89 -0.81 7.00 -7.79
CA LEU A 89 -2.10 7.17 -7.11
C LEU A 89 -2.19 8.52 -6.40
N ASP A 90 -1.14 8.96 -5.70
CA ASP A 90 -1.13 10.26 -5.02
C ASP A 90 -1.33 11.42 -6.00
N SER A 91 -0.59 11.40 -7.10
CA SER A 91 -0.75 12.40 -8.17
C SER A 91 -2.13 12.33 -8.83
N GLY A 92 -2.60 11.10 -9.06
CA GLY A 92 -3.91 10.88 -9.68
C GLY A 92 -5.07 11.30 -8.80
N LEU A 93 -5.02 11.06 -7.50
CA LEU A 93 -6.06 11.49 -6.57
C LEU A 93 -6.09 13.02 -6.40
N LYS A 94 -4.94 13.71 -6.47
CA LYS A 94 -4.90 15.18 -6.52
C LYS A 94 -5.62 15.71 -7.75
N THR A 95 -5.32 15.18 -8.93
CA THR A 95 -6.01 15.53 -10.16
C THR A 95 -7.51 15.23 -10.10
N ALA A 96 -7.90 14.08 -9.52
CA ALA A 96 -9.31 13.74 -9.33
C ALA A 96 -10.04 14.73 -8.43
N ALA A 97 -9.40 15.23 -7.37
CA ALA A 97 -9.97 16.24 -6.49
C ALA A 97 -10.32 17.56 -7.23
N ASP A 98 -9.50 17.92 -8.23
CA ASP A 98 -9.74 19.10 -9.07
C ASP A 98 -10.84 18.85 -10.12
N LEU A 99 -10.94 17.63 -10.65
CA LEU A 99 -11.91 17.28 -11.70
C LEU A 99 -13.33 17.03 -11.18
N ILE A 100 -13.47 16.63 -9.92
CA ILE A 100 -14.76 16.29 -9.33
C ILE A 100 -15.44 17.53 -8.76
N GLU A 101 -16.71 17.70 -9.09
CA GLU A 101 -17.51 18.87 -8.70
C GLU A 101 -18.47 18.54 -7.53
N GLN A 102 -18.95 17.30 -7.45
CA GLN A 102 -19.92 16.85 -6.44
C GLN A 102 -19.26 16.81 -5.05
N PRO A 103 -19.88 17.46 -4.03
CA PRO A 103 -19.30 17.50 -2.68
C PRO A 103 -19.10 16.11 -2.05
N ASP A 104 -20.06 15.20 -2.25
CA ASP A 104 -19.98 13.83 -1.70
C ASP A 104 -18.83 13.04 -2.33
N ASP A 105 -18.60 13.22 -3.62
CA ASP A 105 -17.50 12.55 -4.31
C ASP A 105 -16.14 13.19 -3.97
N LYS A 106 -16.08 14.49 -3.69
CA LYS A 106 -14.86 15.12 -3.13
C LYS A 106 -14.47 14.52 -1.80
N LEU A 107 -15.45 14.32 -0.91
CA LEU A 107 -15.20 13.66 0.37
C LEU A 107 -14.65 12.22 0.18
N VAL A 108 -15.15 11.49 -0.83
CA VAL A 108 -14.63 10.15 -1.15
C VAL A 108 -13.17 10.23 -1.61
N VAL A 109 -12.79 11.23 -2.41
CA VAL A 109 -11.39 11.43 -2.82
C VAL A 109 -10.50 11.80 -1.65
N GLU A 110 -10.95 12.68 -0.74
CA GLU A 110 -10.21 13.01 0.49
C GLU A 110 -9.97 11.75 1.35
N GLN A 111 -10.99 10.91 1.52
CA GLN A 111 -10.84 9.63 2.22
C GLN A 111 -9.84 8.69 1.55
N GLN A 112 -9.76 8.68 0.21
CA GLN A 112 -8.75 7.92 -0.52
C GLN A 112 -7.34 8.50 -0.30
N GLN A 113 -7.18 9.82 -0.29
CA GLN A 113 -5.90 10.48 -0.03
C GLN A 113 -5.39 10.16 1.38
N ASP A 114 -6.26 10.21 2.38
CA ASP A 114 -5.94 9.85 3.76
C ASP A 114 -5.53 8.38 3.88
N ALA A 115 -6.30 7.48 3.27
CA ALA A 115 -6.00 6.05 3.27
C ALA A 115 -4.67 5.75 2.56
N LEU A 116 -4.38 6.41 1.42
CA LEU A 116 -3.11 6.29 0.71
C LEU A 116 -1.94 6.81 1.55
N GLY A 117 -2.13 7.91 2.27
CA GLY A 117 -1.14 8.47 3.20
C GLY A 117 -0.78 7.49 4.32
N GLN A 118 -1.79 6.84 4.92
CA GLN A 118 -1.59 5.82 5.95
C GLN A 118 -0.94 4.56 5.37
N TYR A 119 -1.37 4.12 4.19
CA TYR A 119 -0.79 3.00 3.46
C TYR A 119 0.70 3.23 3.19
N LYS A 120 1.08 4.41 2.68
CA LYS A 120 2.47 4.81 2.40
C LYS A 120 3.35 4.75 3.66
N LYS A 121 2.85 5.28 4.79
CA LYS A 121 3.56 5.22 6.07
C LYS A 121 3.76 3.78 6.53
N ALA A 122 2.73 2.95 6.44
CA ALA A 122 2.79 1.55 6.82
C ALA A 122 3.75 0.76 5.91
N PHE A 123 3.74 1.02 4.60
CA PHE A 123 4.69 0.40 3.67
C PHE A 123 6.15 0.77 4.01
N GLY A 124 6.42 2.04 4.28
CA GLY A 124 7.73 2.49 4.74
C GLY A 124 8.17 1.80 6.04
N ALA A 125 7.27 1.65 7.01
CA ALA A 125 7.54 0.94 8.25
C ALA A 125 7.84 -0.56 8.01
N MET A 126 7.13 -1.20 7.09
CA MET A 126 7.36 -2.59 6.70
C MET A 126 8.73 -2.80 6.04
N VAL A 127 9.14 -1.90 5.14
CA VAL A 127 10.48 -1.92 4.53
C VAL A 127 11.57 -1.76 5.59
N GLN A 128 11.43 -0.79 6.50
CA GLN A 128 12.38 -0.57 7.60
C GLN A 128 12.46 -1.77 8.55
N ALA A 129 11.32 -2.40 8.87
CA ALA A 129 11.29 -3.61 9.67
C ALA A 129 12.04 -4.76 8.96
N GLY A 130 11.91 -4.87 7.65
CA GLY A 130 12.66 -5.83 6.83
C GLY A 130 14.18 -5.65 6.94
N LEU A 131 14.66 -4.41 6.80
CA LEU A 131 16.08 -4.06 6.93
C LEU A 131 16.63 -4.34 8.34
N LYS A 132 15.86 -3.97 9.39
CA LYS A 132 16.23 -4.27 10.77
C LYS A 132 16.31 -5.76 11.04
N ARG A 133 15.40 -6.55 10.47
CA ARG A 133 15.40 -8.01 10.59
C ARG A 133 16.63 -8.62 9.95
N GLU A 134 17.03 -8.15 8.76
CA GLU A 134 18.23 -8.64 8.09
C GLU A 134 19.50 -8.27 8.87
N GLY A 135 19.59 -7.04 9.37
CA GLY A 135 20.66 -6.63 10.27
C GLY A 135 20.72 -7.46 11.56
N ALA A 136 19.57 -7.80 12.13
CA ALA A 136 19.52 -8.70 13.29
C ALA A 136 20.02 -10.10 12.94
N ARG A 137 19.66 -10.64 11.77
CA ARG A 137 20.17 -11.95 11.29
C ARG A 137 21.69 -11.99 11.12
N SER A 138 22.26 -10.94 10.53
CA SER A 138 23.72 -10.83 10.41
C SER A 138 24.38 -10.85 11.79
N LYS A 139 23.89 -10.01 12.71
CA LYS A 139 24.40 -9.98 14.09
C LYS A 139 24.29 -11.33 14.82
N LEU A 140 23.20 -12.09 14.58
CA LEU A 140 23.05 -13.43 15.14
C LEU A 140 24.17 -14.37 14.66
N GLY A 141 24.58 -14.31 13.40
CA GLY A 141 25.71 -15.08 12.89
C GLY A 141 27.00 -14.68 13.58
N ASP A 142 27.36 -13.41 13.45
CA ASP A 142 28.65 -12.87 13.89
C ASP A 142 28.88 -13.04 15.41
N THR A 143 27.86 -12.77 16.22
CA THR A 143 27.97 -12.83 17.68
C THR A 143 28.04 -14.27 18.18
N ALA A 144 27.29 -15.20 17.59
CA ALA A 144 27.39 -16.61 17.93
C ALA A 144 28.76 -17.20 17.55
N ASP A 145 29.29 -16.87 16.38
CA ASP A 145 30.58 -17.36 15.92
C ASP A 145 31.71 -16.81 16.78
N ASN A 146 31.66 -15.54 17.18
CA ASN A 146 32.62 -14.95 18.12
C ASN A 146 32.59 -15.64 19.49
N ALA A 147 31.42 -15.90 20.06
CA ALA A 147 31.30 -16.62 21.32
C ALA A 147 31.93 -18.03 21.24
N VAL A 148 31.63 -18.77 20.17
CA VAL A 148 32.20 -20.10 19.93
C VAL A 148 33.70 -20.03 19.79
N ALA A 149 34.25 -19.07 19.02
CA ALA A 149 35.67 -18.91 18.82
C ALA A 149 36.41 -18.69 20.13
N LYS A 150 35.88 -17.84 21.03
CA LYS A 150 36.51 -17.55 22.33
C LYS A 150 36.48 -18.75 23.25
N ILE A 151 35.42 -19.53 23.27
CA ILE A 151 35.36 -20.76 24.08
C ILE A 151 36.28 -21.84 23.52
N ASN A 152 36.38 -21.98 22.19
CA ASN A 152 37.33 -22.92 21.55
C ASN A 152 38.80 -22.59 21.89
N GLU A 153 39.17 -21.30 22.02
CA GLU A 153 40.50 -20.88 22.46
C GLU A 153 40.79 -21.40 23.90
N VAL A 154 39.81 -21.31 24.81
CA VAL A 154 39.89 -21.82 26.18
C VAL A 154 39.97 -23.35 26.19
N GLU A 155 39.13 -24.05 25.44
CA GLU A 155 39.16 -25.50 25.30
C GLU A 155 40.55 -26.02 24.83
N LYS A 156 41.07 -25.39 23.75
CA LYS A 156 42.35 -25.75 23.16
C LYS A 156 43.49 -25.57 24.16
N SER A 157 43.46 -24.52 24.96
CA SER A 157 44.48 -24.27 25.98
C SER A 157 44.37 -25.21 27.14
N LEU A 158 43.17 -25.60 27.57
CA LEU A 158 42.96 -26.58 28.65
C LEU A 158 43.33 -28.00 28.25
N LEU A 159 43.26 -28.38 26.96
CA LEU A 159 43.73 -29.66 26.45
C LEU A 159 45.22 -29.90 26.71
N GLN A 160 46.00 -28.82 26.83
CA GLN A 160 47.44 -28.88 27.10
C GLN A 160 47.76 -28.84 28.60
N GLY A 161 46.73 -28.74 29.48
CA GLY A 161 46.88 -28.64 30.91
C GLY A 161 46.39 -29.90 31.65
N ASP A 162 46.65 -29.97 32.96
CA ASP A 162 46.39 -31.17 33.79
C ASP A 162 44.96 -31.26 34.37
N SER A 163 44.04 -30.30 34.06
CA SER A 163 42.72 -30.26 34.70
C SER A 163 41.58 -30.76 33.78
N VAL A 164 41.36 -32.08 33.80
CA VAL A 164 40.25 -32.74 33.11
C VAL A 164 38.87 -32.17 33.52
N THR A 165 38.69 -31.81 34.78
CA THR A 165 37.42 -31.30 35.32
C THR A 165 37.09 -29.94 34.71
N LEU A 166 38.06 -29.03 34.63
CA LEU A 166 37.87 -27.70 34.00
C LEU A 166 37.63 -27.83 32.51
N PHE A 167 38.40 -28.69 31.82
CA PHE A 167 38.16 -28.98 30.41
C PHE A 167 36.74 -29.44 30.14
N ASN A 168 36.25 -30.44 30.88
CA ASN A 168 34.86 -30.93 30.73
C ASN A 168 33.83 -29.84 31.00
N SER A 169 34.07 -28.96 31.96
CA SER A 169 33.16 -27.85 32.28
C SER A 169 33.09 -26.83 31.16
N VAL A 170 34.18 -26.59 30.43
CA VAL A 170 34.21 -25.70 29.26
C VAL A 170 33.59 -26.39 28.05
N VAL A 171 33.79 -27.69 27.85
CA VAL A 171 33.08 -28.47 26.82
C VAL A 171 31.56 -28.43 27.04
N ASP A 172 31.10 -28.51 28.31
CA ASP A 172 29.67 -28.37 28.60
C ASP A 172 29.13 -26.98 28.28
N LEU A 173 29.92 -25.90 28.49
CA LEU A 173 29.57 -24.56 28.01
C LEU A 173 29.46 -24.51 26.48
N SER A 174 30.42 -25.12 25.77
CA SER A 174 30.41 -25.22 24.31
C SER A 174 29.12 -25.89 23.81
N LYS A 175 28.68 -26.98 24.46
CA LYS A 175 27.41 -27.65 24.14
C LYS A 175 26.19 -26.73 24.35
N LEU A 176 26.18 -25.96 25.46
CA LEU A 176 25.10 -25.00 25.74
C LEU A 176 25.03 -23.90 24.68
N ILE A 177 26.19 -23.39 24.23
CA ILE A 177 26.24 -22.41 23.13
C ILE A 177 25.72 -23.01 21.82
N GLN A 178 26.08 -24.25 21.49
CA GLN A 178 25.53 -24.92 20.29
C GLN A 178 24.02 -25.18 20.42
N GLN A 179 23.52 -25.51 21.60
CA GLN A 179 22.10 -25.62 21.86
C GLN A 179 21.38 -24.28 21.67
N ALA A 180 21.94 -23.17 22.16
CA ALA A 180 21.41 -21.83 21.94
C ALA A 180 21.35 -21.50 20.44
N ARG A 181 22.42 -21.78 19.69
CA ARG A 181 22.44 -21.61 18.22
C ARG A 181 21.35 -22.42 17.53
N PHE A 182 21.14 -23.66 17.95
CA PHE A 182 20.09 -24.51 17.40
C PHE A 182 18.69 -23.92 17.65
N GLN A 183 18.38 -23.50 18.88
CA GLN A 183 17.11 -22.92 19.25
C GLN A 183 16.85 -21.58 18.52
N VAL A 184 17.84 -20.68 18.48
CA VAL A 184 17.73 -19.42 17.76
C VAL A 184 17.54 -19.64 16.26
N ARG A 185 18.24 -20.60 15.67
CA ARG A 185 18.05 -20.96 14.26
C ARG A 185 16.64 -21.48 14.01
N GLY A 186 16.12 -22.33 14.90
CA GLY A 186 14.74 -22.83 14.86
C GLY A 186 13.73 -21.68 14.94
N TYR A 187 13.94 -20.70 15.83
CA TYR A 187 13.11 -19.51 15.96
C TYR A 187 13.14 -18.64 14.69
N THR A 188 14.33 -18.30 14.22
CA THR A 188 14.48 -17.40 13.05
C THR A 188 14.04 -18.05 11.73
N TYR A 189 14.03 -19.38 11.64
CA TYR A 189 13.52 -20.13 10.49
C TYR A 189 11.99 -20.26 10.53
N SER A 190 11.43 -20.64 11.69
CA SER A 190 9.98 -20.84 11.82
C SER A 190 9.19 -19.54 11.91
N GLY A 191 9.78 -18.50 12.49
CA GLY A 191 9.12 -17.22 12.81
C GLY A 191 8.02 -17.36 13.86
N LYS A 192 7.90 -18.52 14.53
CA LYS A 192 6.86 -18.78 15.53
C LYS A 192 7.19 -18.13 16.86
N VAL A 193 6.22 -17.42 17.43
CA VAL A 193 6.36 -16.71 18.71
C VAL A 193 6.74 -17.68 19.84
N GLU A 194 6.20 -18.89 19.82
CA GLU A 194 6.44 -19.93 20.84
C GLU A 194 7.90 -20.42 20.87
N ALA A 195 8.64 -20.22 19.77
CA ALA A 195 10.05 -20.62 19.68
C ALA A 195 11.01 -19.53 20.23
N GLU A 196 10.54 -18.33 20.54
CA GLU A 196 11.36 -17.23 21.06
C GLU A 196 11.88 -17.55 22.46
N GLN A 197 10.99 -17.89 23.40
CA GLN A 197 11.39 -18.12 24.78
C GLN A 197 12.39 -19.26 24.94
N PRO A 198 12.21 -20.45 24.32
CA PRO A 198 13.24 -21.49 24.31
C PRO A 198 14.60 -21.02 23.78
N ALA A 199 14.62 -20.13 22.78
CA ALA A 199 15.87 -19.58 22.25
C ALA A 199 16.57 -18.65 23.26
N LEU A 200 15.80 -17.77 23.94
CA LEU A 200 16.31 -16.89 24.99
C LEU A 200 16.83 -17.70 26.20
N ASP A 201 16.06 -18.68 26.65
CA ASP A 201 16.42 -19.54 27.79
C ASP A 201 17.73 -20.33 27.53
N ALA A 202 17.92 -20.79 26.28
CA ALA A 202 19.14 -21.49 25.92
C ALA A 202 20.37 -20.58 25.95
N ILE A 203 20.22 -19.30 25.54
CA ILE A 203 21.28 -18.29 25.65
C ILE A 203 21.57 -17.97 27.13
N ASP A 204 20.52 -17.77 27.92
CA ASP A 204 20.65 -17.42 29.35
C ASP A 204 21.32 -18.57 30.13
N ASN A 205 21.07 -19.83 29.78
CA ASN A 205 21.77 -21.00 30.34
C ASN A 205 23.26 -20.98 29.98
N ALA A 206 23.65 -20.62 28.78
CA ALA A 206 25.05 -20.47 28.40
C ALA A 206 25.72 -19.33 29.15
N LEU A 207 25.05 -18.15 29.27
CA LEU A 207 25.54 -17.01 30.04
C LEU A 207 25.72 -17.35 31.52
N LYS A 208 24.77 -18.04 32.11
CA LYS A 208 24.89 -18.55 33.49
C LYS A 208 26.11 -19.47 33.66
N LYS A 209 26.31 -20.42 32.75
CA LYS A 209 27.46 -21.30 32.79
C LYS A 209 28.79 -20.55 32.70
N ILE A 210 28.87 -19.45 31.90
CA ILE A 210 30.05 -18.58 31.87
C ILE A 210 30.30 -17.96 33.24
N THR A 211 29.25 -17.45 33.88
CA THR A 211 29.36 -16.87 35.23
C THR A 211 29.84 -17.93 36.25
N ASP A 212 29.31 -19.14 36.21
CA ASP A 212 29.69 -20.24 37.09
C ASP A 212 31.14 -20.69 36.88
N LEU A 213 31.70 -20.44 35.69
CA LEU A 213 33.11 -20.79 35.35
C LEU A 213 34.12 -19.69 35.68
N ASN A 214 33.66 -18.49 35.99
CA ASN A 214 34.57 -17.33 36.19
C ASN A 214 35.51 -17.52 37.41
N ASP A 215 35.01 -18.12 38.47
CA ASP A 215 35.82 -18.38 39.69
C ASP A 215 36.71 -19.61 39.61
N PRO A 216 36.22 -20.78 39.11
CA PRO A 216 37.04 -21.99 39.01
C PRO A 216 38.15 -21.93 37.97
N LEU A 217 37.98 -21.11 36.91
CA LEU A 217 38.96 -21.01 35.82
C LEU A 217 40.13 -20.09 36.17
N PRO A 218 41.38 -20.48 35.82
CA PRO A 218 42.54 -19.61 35.96
C PRO A 218 42.34 -18.22 35.31
N GLU A 219 42.98 -17.22 35.90
CA GLU A 219 42.84 -15.82 35.48
C GLU A 219 43.13 -15.59 33.98
N GLN A 220 44.10 -16.35 33.45
CA GLN A 220 44.49 -16.28 32.03
C GLN A 220 43.32 -16.57 31.05
N TYR A 221 42.23 -17.24 31.46
CA TYR A 221 41.08 -17.56 30.61
C TYR A 221 39.92 -16.57 30.80
N ARG A 222 39.94 -15.70 31.82
CA ARG A 222 38.86 -14.78 32.17
C ARG A 222 38.55 -13.78 31.02
N ALA A 223 39.60 -13.33 30.33
CA ALA A 223 39.40 -12.43 29.19
C ALA A 223 38.56 -13.11 28.09
N ASN A 224 38.85 -14.35 27.72
CA ASN A 224 38.10 -15.08 26.71
C ASN A 224 36.66 -15.38 27.15
N LEU A 225 36.45 -15.71 28.44
CA LEU A 225 35.10 -15.88 28.99
C LEU A 225 34.30 -14.60 28.95
N GLN A 226 34.95 -13.47 29.29
CA GLN A 226 34.30 -12.16 29.24
C GLN A 226 33.92 -11.77 27.82
N GLU A 227 34.80 -12.01 26.83
CA GLU A 227 34.50 -11.75 25.42
C GLU A 227 33.38 -12.66 24.90
N ALA A 228 33.35 -13.93 25.30
CA ALA A 228 32.26 -14.86 24.99
C ALA A 228 30.93 -14.39 25.64
N SER A 229 30.99 -13.91 26.89
CA SER A 229 29.81 -13.35 27.58
C SER A 229 29.24 -12.14 26.84
N VAL A 230 30.10 -11.18 26.49
CA VAL A 230 29.68 -9.99 25.72
C VAL A 230 29.06 -10.40 24.37
N SER A 231 29.65 -11.39 23.69
CA SER A 231 29.13 -11.89 22.41
C SER A 231 27.77 -12.59 22.58
N LEU A 232 27.56 -13.38 23.63
CA LEU A 232 26.26 -14.01 23.94
C LEU A 232 25.20 -12.98 24.36
N GLN A 233 25.56 -11.94 25.10
CA GLN A 233 24.65 -10.82 25.42
C GLN A 233 24.21 -10.09 24.13
N ALA A 234 25.15 -9.83 23.22
CA ALA A 234 24.85 -9.25 21.91
C ALA A 234 23.99 -10.19 21.07
N TYR A 235 24.23 -11.51 21.14
CA TYR A 235 23.41 -12.54 20.52
C TYR A 235 21.96 -12.50 21.02
N ARG A 236 21.78 -12.43 22.33
CA ARG A 236 20.47 -12.29 22.98
C ARG A 236 19.74 -11.02 22.54
N ALA A 237 20.46 -9.88 22.50
CA ALA A 237 19.90 -8.62 22.02
C ALA A 237 19.48 -8.70 20.54
N ALA A 238 20.24 -9.40 19.70
CA ALA A 238 19.89 -9.63 18.29
C ALA A 238 18.63 -10.49 18.13
N VAL A 239 18.37 -11.48 19.00
CA VAL A 239 17.09 -12.24 19.05
C VAL A 239 15.93 -11.29 19.32
N SER A 240 16.05 -10.40 20.31
CA SER A 240 15.02 -9.40 20.62
C SER A 240 14.79 -8.40 19.45
N GLN A 241 15.86 -7.93 18.80
CA GLN A 241 15.73 -7.08 17.62
C GLN A 241 15.03 -7.78 16.45
N TYR A 242 15.28 -9.08 16.27
CA TYR A 242 14.60 -9.90 15.27
C TYR A 242 13.10 -9.98 15.58
N ARG A 243 12.70 -10.27 16.82
CA ARG A 243 11.31 -10.25 17.27
C ARG A 243 10.64 -8.92 17.01
N ASP A 244 11.25 -7.83 17.47
CA ASP A 244 10.67 -6.49 17.33
C ASP A 244 10.44 -6.11 15.86
N SER A 245 11.35 -6.52 14.99
CA SER A 245 11.18 -6.34 13.54
C SER A 245 10.02 -7.16 12.96
N GLN A 246 9.79 -8.36 13.48
CA GLN A 246 8.64 -9.19 13.07
C GLN A 246 7.32 -8.56 13.49
N VAL A 247 7.23 -8.11 14.75
CA VAL A 247 6.04 -7.43 15.29
C VAL A 247 5.73 -6.16 14.50
N ALA A 248 6.76 -5.33 14.23
CA ALA A 248 6.60 -4.12 13.42
C ALA A 248 6.14 -4.42 11.98
N SER A 249 6.71 -5.46 11.36
CA SER A 249 6.30 -5.89 10.02
C SER A 249 4.84 -6.36 9.99
N ALA A 250 4.41 -7.16 10.96
CA ALA A 250 3.04 -7.65 11.05
C ALA A 250 2.03 -6.51 11.28
N ALA A 251 2.35 -5.55 12.16
CA ALA A 251 1.52 -4.37 12.39
C ALA A 251 1.39 -3.52 11.11
N ALA A 252 2.50 -3.31 10.39
CA ALA A 252 2.49 -2.57 9.13
C ALA A 252 1.65 -3.27 8.06
N MET A 253 1.78 -4.60 7.92
CA MET A 253 0.97 -5.41 6.99
C MET A 253 -0.53 -5.29 7.29
N LYS A 254 -0.92 -5.31 8.56
CA LYS A 254 -2.31 -5.13 8.98
C LYS A 254 -2.86 -3.77 8.51
N ILE A 255 -2.14 -2.68 8.81
CA ILE A 255 -2.53 -1.33 8.39
C ILE A 255 -2.63 -1.23 6.87
N MET A 256 -1.64 -1.77 6.14
CA MET A 256 -1.67 -1.79 4.67
C MET A 256 -2.88 -2.56 4.13
N GLY A 257 -3.26 -3.66 4.76
CA GLY A 257 -4.47 -4.42 4.42
C GLY A 257 -5.73 -3.56 4.58
N GLU A 258 -5.92 -3.00 5.76
CA GLU A 258 -7.08 -2.15 6.10
C GLU A 258 -7.18 -0.93 5.17
N GLN A 259 -6.08 -0.21 4.98
CA GLN A 259 -6.06 0.97 4.12
C GLN A 259 -6.21 0.63 2.63
N GLY A 260 -5.67 -0.50 2.19
CA GLY A 260 -5.86 -1.02 0.84
C GLY A 260 -7.32 -1.37 0.53
N ASP A 261 -8.02 -1.95 1.49
CA ASP A 261 -9.47 -2.25 1.37
C ASP A 261 -10.30 -0.96 1.34
N ILE A 262 -9.97 0.04 2.15
CA ILE A 262 -10.61 1.37 2.11
C ILE A 262 -10.37 2.03 0.75
N LEU A 263 -9.14 2.03 0.24
CA LEU A 263 -8.81 2.57 -1.08
C LEU A 263 -9.66 1.94 -2.17
N LEU A 264 -9.80 0.61 -2.18
CA LEU A 264 -10.56 -0.12 -3.17
C LEU A 264 -12.06 0.16 -3.06
N ASP A 265 -12.62 0.16 -1.84
CA ASP A 265 -14.03 0.48 -1.59
C ASP A 265 -14.38 1.89 -2.08
N ARG A 266 -13.58 2.88 -1.69
CA ARG A 266 -13.78 4.27 -2.09
C ARG A 266 -13.61 4.47 -3.60
N SER A 267 -12.66 3.79 -4.22
CA SER A 267 -12.45 3.81 -5.66
C SER A 267 -13.65 3.25 -6.43
N ASN A 268 -14.21 2.13 -5.98
CA ASN A 268 -15.41 1.54 -6.55
C ASN A 268 -16.62 2.47 -6.38
N LYS A 269 -16.81 3.04 -5.17
CA LYS A 269 -17.88 3.99 -4.88
C LYS A 269 -17.83 5.21 -5.80
N LEU A 270 -16.63 5.79 -5.98
CA LEU A 270 -16.42 6.94 -6.85
C LEU A 270 -16.72 6.60 -8.32
N THR A 271 -16.24 5.46 -8.80
CA THR A 271 -16.51 4.99 -10.17
C THR A 271 -18.01 4.80 -10.40
N THR A 272 -18.72 4.20 -9.44
CA THR A 272 -20.18 4.00 -9.52
C THR A 272 -20.91 5.34 -9.52
N SER A 273 -20.57 6.26 -8.63
CA SER A 273 -21.19 7.60 -8.56
C SER A 273 -21.02 8.36 -9.87
N GLN A 274 -19.80 8.42 -10.40
CA GLN A 274 -19.51 9.12 -11.65
C GLN A 274 -20.15 8.46 -12.88
N THR A 275 -20.36 7.14 -12.83
CA THR A 275 -21.15 6.43 -13.86
C THR A 275 -22.60 6.90 -13.86
N VAL A 276 -23.23 7.00 -12.69
CA VAL A 276 -24.59 7.50 -12.54
C VAL A 276 -24.71 8.95 -13.02
N VAL A 277 -23.76 9.80 -12.66
CA VAL A 277 -23.74 11.21 -13.12
C VAL A 277 -23.67 11.29 -14.65
N ARG A 278 -22.75 10.54 -15.27
CA ARG A 278 -22.65 10.48 -16.75
C ARG A 278 -23.96 10.03 -17.41
N ASP A 279 -24.58 8.96 -16.88
CA ASP A 279 -25.79 8.39 -17.47
C ASP A 279 -26.98 9.34 -17.32
N THR A 280 -27.05 10.06 -16.20
CA THR A 280 -28.07 11.09 -15.96
C THR A 280 -27.91 12.27 -16.93
N ASP A 281 -26.67 12.78 -17.09
CA ASP A 281 -26.39 13.88 -18.03
C ASP A 281 -26.66 13.45 -19.47
N ALA A 282 -26.32 12.23 -19.86
CA ALA A 282 -26.64 11.67 -21.18
C ALA A 282 -28.15 11.56 -21.42
N ALA A 283 -28.93 11.14 -20.42
CA ALA A 283 -30.38 11.07 -20.50
C ALA A 283 -30.99 12.49 -20.64
N HIS A 284 -30.50 13.46 -19.87
CA HIS A 284 -30.93 14.85 -19.99
C HIS A 284 -30.62 15.44 -21.37
N ALA A 285 -29.42 15.26 -21.89
CA ALA A 285 -29.03 15.71 -23.22
C ALA A 285 -29.93 15.09 -24.32
N LYS A 286 -30.20 13.78 -24.23
CA LYS A 286 -31.11 13.08 -25.14
C LYS A 286 -32.53 13.67 -25.09
N ASN A 287 -33.07 13.90 -23.89
CA ASN A 287 -34.43 14.43 -23.72
C ASN A 287 -34.56 15.87 -24.26
N LEU A 288 -33.55 16.71 -24.01
CA LEU A 288 -33.51 18.08 -24.59
C LEU A 288 -33.46 18.06 -26.11
N LEU A 289 -32.67 17.16 -26.70
CA LEU A 289 -32.59 17.01 -28.15
C LEU A 289 -33.93 16.53 -28.74
N LEU A 290 -34.58 15.57 -28.13
CA LEU A 290 -35.89 15.07 -28.53
C LEU A 290 -36.94 16.19 -28.45
N LEU A 291 -36.95 16.97 -27.38
CA LEU A 291 -37.86 18.11 -27.21
C LEU A 291 -37.62 19.18 -28.29
N ALA A 292 -36.38 19.55 -28.52
CA ALA A 292 -36.02 20.51 -29.56
C ALA A 292 -36.44 20.04 -30.95
N THR A 293 -36.23 18.77 -31.26
CA THR A 293 -36.64 18.14 -32.54
C THR A 293 -38.16 18.12 -32.68
N ALA A 294 -38.90 17.75 -31.63
CA ALA A 294 -40.36 17.75 -31.65
C ALA A 294 -40.98 19.14 -31.86
N LEU A 295 -40.38 20.15 -31.18
CA LEU A 295 -40.77 21.56 -31.40
C LEU A 295 -40.51 22.02 -32.84
N ALA A 296 -39.33 21.68 -33.41
CA ALA A 296 -38.99 22.02 -34.77
C ALA A 296 -39.95 21.39 -35.80
N LEU A 297 -40.33 20.10 -35.59
CA LEU A 297 -41.33 19.43 -36.45
C LEU A 297 -42.72 20.04 -36.29
N ALA A 298 -43.16 20.40 -35.08
CA ALA A 298 -44.45 21.04 -34.85
C ALA A 298 -44.52 22.44 -35.55
N PHE A 299 -43.47 23.20 -35.51
CA PHE A 299 -43.42 24.51 -36.18
C PHE A 299 -43.19 24.38 -37.70
N GLY A 300 -42.52 23.33 -38.20
CA GLY A 300 -42.33 23.10 -39.61
C GLY A 300 -43.58 22.63 -40.38
N VAL A 301 -44.57 22.10 -39.68
CA VAL A 301 -45.86 21.65 -40.23
C VAL A 301 -46.89 22.78 -40.20
N LEU A 302 -46.70 23.85 -39.44
CA LEU A 302 -47.52 25.07 -39.41
C LEU A 302 -47.18 26.04 -40.48
#